data_681479f42df8d73ab1ce029841da96d6
#
_entry.id   681479f42df8d73ab1ce029841da96d6
#
_cell.length_a   1.000
_cell.length_b   1.000
_cell.length_c   1.000
_cell.angle_alpha   90.00
_cell.angle_beta   90.00
_cell.angle_gamma   90.00
#
_symmetry.space_group_name_H-M   'P 1'
#
loop_
_entity.id
_entity.type
_entity.pdbx_description
1 polymer ?
#
loop_
_entity_poly.entity_id
_entity_poly.type
_entity_poly.pdbx_seq_one_letter_code
_entity_poly.pdbx_strand_id
1 'polypeptide(L)'
;YKTYRQTGIWAMTDLADYTNNEIKTHELTFDDSVRRQKNYREHVGLEGNPVLLTYEPNVAINRIIAESREKYKKASVGNREGFHRVWKIEDGRVIKKLVDAFKNIGSVYVADGHHRLKSAGLLAEEQRVAGLAAYDKISTLYMASDQLRMEEYDRVIKPATAIDKDHLMDSVQENLYAESI
;
A
#
# COMPACT_ATOMS: atom_id res chain seq x y z
N TYR A 1 -18.19 16.86 -9.03
CA TYR A 1 -17.13 16.00 -8.44
C TYR A 1 -17.80 15.09 -7.43
N LYS A 2 -17.68 13.76 -7.59
CA LYS A 2 -18.13 12.80 -6.58
C LYS A 2 -17.13 12.82 -5.42
N THR A 3 -17.61 13.09 -4.22
CA THR A 3 -16.78 12.99 -3.01
C THR A 3 -16.72 11.53 -2.57
N TYR A 4 -15.52 10.98 -2.49
CA TYR A 4 -15.28 9.63 -1.99
C TYR A 4 -14.75 9.69 -0.57
N ARG A 5 -15.20 8.76 0.25
CA ARG A 5 -14.68 8.57 1.60
C ARG A 5 -14.07 7.19 1.69
N GLN A 6 -12.81 7.13 2.05
CA GLN A 6 -12.09 5.90 2.33
C GLN A 6 -11.63 5.91 3.79
N THR A 7 -11.59 4.75 4.39
CA THR A 7 -11.18 4.59 5.79
C THR A 7 -10.23 3.42 5.89
N GLY A 8 -9.12 3.60 6.59
CA GLY A 8 -8.11 2.57 6.80
C GLY A 8 -7.47 2.68 8.17
N ILE A 9 -6.62 1.72 8.49
CA ILE A 9 -5.84 1.68 9.73
C ILE A 9 -4.37 1.85 9.36
N TRP A 10 -3.74 2.90 9.88
CA TRP A 10 -2.31 3.11 9.73
C TRP A 10 -1.57 2.49 10.91
N ALA A 11 -0.68 1.55 10.63
CA ALA A 11 0.04 0.80 11.63
C ALA A 11 1.49 0.50 11.21
N MET A 12 2.29 0.03 12.16
CA MET A 12 3.57 -0.63 11.88
C MET A 12 3.33 -2.12 11.81
N THR A 13 3.70 -2.73 10.69
CA THR A 13 3.54 -4.17 10.42
C THR A 13 4.90 -4.85 10.51
N ASP A 14 4.92 -6.03 11.11
CA ASP A 14 6.11 -6.86 11.18
C ASP A 14 6.46 -7.42 9.80
N LEU A 15 7.72 -7.32 9.41
CA LEU A 15 8.20 -7.87 8.14
C LEU A 15 8.17 -9.41 8.12
N ALA A 16 8.08 -10.05 9.29
CA ALA A 16 7.87 -11.49 9.38
C ALA A 16 6.55 -11.92 8.68
N ASP A 17 5.49 -11.11 8.74
CA ASP A 17 4.22 -11.40 8.07
C ASP A 17 4.39 -11.48 6.54
N TYR A 18 5.32 -10.69 5.99
CA TYR A 18 5.67 -10.75 4.58
C TYR A 18 6.53 -11.99 4.27
N THR A 19 7.57 -12.25 5.05
CA THR A 19 8.46 -13.39 4.81
C THR A 19 7.77 -14.73 5.02
N ASN A 20 6.80 -14.81 5.92
CA ASN A 20 5.96 -15.98 6.17
C ASN A 20 4.79 -16.11 5.17
N ASN A 21 4.72 -15.20 4.18
CA ASN A 21 3.69 -15.21 3.16
C ASN A 21 2.25 -15.04 3.71
N GLU A 22 2.09 -14.35 4.83
CA GLU A 22 0.78 -13.90 5.33
C GLU A 22 0.31 -12.66 4.56
N ILE A 23 1.27 -11.79 4.18
CA ILE A 23 1.05 -10.71 3.23
C ILE A 23 1.38 -11.21 1.83
N LYS A 24 0.35 -11.27 0.98
CA LYS A 24 0.44 -11.76 -0.41
C LYS A 24 0.84 -10.64 -1.36
N THR A 25 1.70 -10.96 -2.30
CA THR A 25 2.10 -10.08 -3.40
C THR A 25 1.62 -10.65 -4.73
N HIS A 26 1.32 -9.81 -5.70
CA HIS A 26 0.84 -10.22 -7.03
C HIS A 26 1.61 -9.54 -8.17
N GLU A 27 2.56 -8.66 -7.85
CA GLU A 27 3.33 -7.90 -8.83
C GLU A 27 4.82 -8.27 -8.75
N LEU A 28 5.45 -8.41 -9.91
CA LEU A 28 6.89 -8.55 -10.02
C LEU A 28 7.55 -7.19 -9.76
N THR A 29 8.63 -7.21 -9.01
CA THR A 29 9.36 -6.00 -8.67
C THR A 29 10.62 -5.86 -9.50
N PHE A 30 10.94 -4.62 -9.92
CA PHE A 30 12.16 -4.30 -10.63
C PHE A 30 13.30 -4.11 -9.63
N ASP A 31 14.40 -4.84 -9.81
CA ASP A 31 15.53 -4.85 -8.87
C ASP A 31 16.18 -3.47 -8.68
N ASP A 32 16.25 -2.65 -9.73
CA ASP A 32 16.75 -1.28 -9.63
C ASP A 32 15.89 -0.38 -8.74
N SER A 33 14.58 -0.54 -8.80
CA SER A 33 13.64 0.20 -7.96
C SER A 33 13.72 -0.24 -6.50
N VAL A 34 13.83 -1.55 -6.27
CA VAL A 34 14.02 -2.13 -4.95
C VAL A 34 15.33 -1.64 -4.32
N ARG A 35 16.44 -1.68 -5.09
CA ARG A 35 17.75 -1.23 -4.64
C ARG A 35 17.75 0.26 -4.28
N ARG A 36 17.14 1.11 -5.10
CA ARG A 36 17.03 2.56 -4.82
C ARG A 36 16.27 2.82 -3.53
N GLN A 37 15.16 2.14 -3.31
CA GLN A 37 14.34 2.30 -2.11
C GLN A 37 15.04 1.74 -0.86
N LYS A 38 15.75 0.62 -0.97
CA LYS A 38 16.57 0.07 0.11
C LYS A 38 17.64 1.09 0.53
N ASN A 39 18.42 1.61 -0.43
CA ASN A 39 19.46 2.60 -0.17
C ASN A 39 18.89 3.89 0.45
N TYR A 40 17.75 4.36 -0.04
CA TYR A 40 17.08 5.53 0.55
C TYR A 40 16.74 5.27 2.03
N ARG A 41 16.11 4.14 2.35
CA ARG A 41 15.74 3.76 3.72
C ARG A 41 16.97 3.65 4.63
N GLU A 42 18.04 3.02 4.15
CA GLU A 42 19.27 2.85 4.89
C GLU A 42 19.95 4.18 5.23
N HIS A 43 20.02 5.10 4.26
CA HIS A 43 20.72 6.38 4.44
C HIS A 43 19.89 7.45 5.16
N VAL A 44 18.58 7.47 4.90
CA VAL A 44 17.70 8.53 5.45
C VAL A 44 17.07 8.12 6.77
N GLY A 45 16.87 6.82 7.01
CA GLY A 45 16.23 6.30 8.23
C GLY A 45 14.75 6.63 8.33
N LEU A 46 14.12 7.12 7.26
CA LEU A 46 12.71 7.50 7.23
C LEU A 46 11.95 6.71 6.16
N GLU A 47 10.69 6.43 6.45
CA GLU A 47 9.75 5.90 5.48
C GLU A 47 8.91 7.05 4.90
N GLY A 48 8.74 7.04 3.59
CA GLY A 48 7.84 7.96 2.90
C GLY A 48 6.38 7.52 3.06
N ASN A 49 5.76 7.12 1.96
CA ASN A 49 4.38 6.65 1.99
C ASN A 49 4.28 5.23 2.59
N PRO A 50 3.21 4.92 3.35
CA PRO A 50 2.97 3.56 3.82
C PRO A 50 2.72 2.59 2.66
N VAL A 51 3.00 1.32 2.86
CA VAL A 51 2.53 0.25 1.96
C VAL A 51 1.02 0.13 2.12
N LEU A 52 0.28 0.15 1.01
CA LEU A 52 -1.16 -0.05 1.03
C LEU A 52 -1.46 -1.56 1.01
N LEU A 53 -2.08 -2.02 2.08
CA LEU A 53 -2.51 -3.39 2.24
C LEU A 53 -4.04 -3.48 2.20
N THR A 54 -4.55 -4.51 1.58
CA THR A 54 -6.00 -4.75 1.50
C THR A 54 -6.37 -6.12 2.07
N TYR A 55 -7.58 -6.21 2.59
CA TYR A 55 -8.14 -7.43 3.18
C TYR A 55 -9.66 -7.49 2.94
N GLU A 56 -10.23 -8.67 3.03
CA GLU A 56 -11.68 -8.85 2.95
C GLU A 56 -12.42 -8.11 4.08
N PRO A 57 -13.51 -7.40 3.78
CA PRO A 57 -14.26 -6.66 4.78
C PRO A 57 -14.61 -7.52 6.00
N ASN A 58 -14.32 -6.99 7.19
CA ASN A 58 -14.57 -7.70 8.45
C ASN A 58 -15.40 -6.86 9.41
N VAL A 59 -16.54 -7.39 9.85
CA VAL A 59 -17.50 -6.68 10.70
C VAL A 59 -16.90 -6.26 12.04
N ALA A 60 -16.05 -7.11 12.64
CA ALA A 60 -15.42 -6.79 13.93
C ALA A 60 -14.42 -5.62 13.78
N ILE A 61 -13.61 -5.62 12.73
CA ILE A 61 -12.66 -4.54 12.44
C ILE A 61 -13.43 -3.24 12.17
N ASN A 62 -14.43 -3.29 11.30
CA ASN A 62 -15.25 -2.12 10.96
C ASN A 62 -15.92 -1.50 12.21
N ARG A 63 -16.41 -2.33 13.12
CA ARG A 63 -16.97 -1.88 14.39
C ARG A 63 -15.93 -1.18 15.27
N ILE A 64 -14.75 -1.76 15.43
CA ILE A 64 -13.68 -1.15 16.23
C ILE A 64 -13.25 0.20 15.62
N ILE A 65 -13.16 0.31 14.29
CA ILE A 65 -12.88 1.56 13.59
C ILE A 65 -13.96 2.61 13.90
N ALA A 66 -15.24 2.24 13.79
CA ALA A 66 -16.36 3.14 14.06
C ALA A 66 -16.35 3.66 15.52
N GLU A 67 -16.21 2.76 16.48
CA GLU A 67 -16.12 3.11 17.91
C GLU A 67 -14.90 4.01 18.20
N SER A 68 -13.77 3.75 17.56
CA SER A 68 -12.55 4.55 17.72
C SER A 68 -12.73 5.98 17.20
N ARG A 69 -13.41 6.16 16.07
CA ARG A 69 -13.69 7.48 15.48
C ARG A 69 -14.58 8.35 16.38
N GLU A 70 -15.44 7.76 17.17
CA GLU A 70 -16.30 8.48 18.13
C GLU A 70 -15.53 8.81 19.42
N LYS A 71 -14.69 7.88 19.87
CA LYS A 71 -13.99 7.97 21.16
C LYS A 71 -12.77 8.89 21.13
N TYR A 72 -11.95 8.85 20.07
CA TYR A 72 -10.66 9.54 20.04
C TYR A 72 -10.71 10.89 19.34
N LYS A 73 -9.83 11.80 19.80
CA LYS A 73 -9.68 13.11 19.16
C LYS A 73 -9.16 12.92 17.72
N LYS A 74 -9.75 13.67 16.82
CA LYS A 74 -9.30 13.72 15.43
C LYS A 74 -8.33 14.88 15.20
N ALA A 75 -7.29 14.62 14.43
CA ALA A 75 -6.55 15.64 13.70
C ALA A 75 -7.08 15.70 12.27
N SER A 76 -7.11 16.87 11.66
CA SER A 76 -7.58 17.04 10.28
C SER A 76 -6.57 17.88 9.52
N VAL A 77 -6.19 17.38 8.34
CA VAL A 77 -5.35 18.08 7.38
C VAL A 77 -6.04 18.01 6.04
N GLY A 78 -6.08 19.10 5.31
CA GLY A 78 -6.72 19.10 4.01
C GLY A 78 -6.39 20.32 3.17
N ASN A 79 -6.59 20.16 1.88
CA ASN A 79 -6.46 21.21 0.87
C ASN A 79 -7.65 21.14 -0.08
N ARG A 80 -7.54 21.81 -1.25
CA ARG A 80 -8.59 21.79 -2.27
C ARG A 80 -8.83 20.42 -2.90
N GLU A 81 -7.88 19.50 -2.79
CA GLU A 81 -7.92 18.16 -3.37
C GLU A 81 -8.58 17.13 -2.45
N GLY A 82 -8.53 17.36 -1.12
CA GLY A 82 -9.17 16.45 -0.17
C GLY A 82 -8.87 16.74 1.29
N PHE A 83 -9.56 16.01 2.14
CA PHE A 83 -9.39 16.09 3.59
C PHE A 83 -8.97 14.74 4.16
N HIS A 84 -7.87 14.75 4.92
CA HIS A 84 -7.43 13.63 5.72
C HIS A 84 -7.83 13.86 7.18
N ARG A 85 -8.38 12.82 7.80
CA ARG A 85 -8.72 12.82 9.22
C ARG A 85 -8.04 11.63 9.87
N VAL A 86 -7.33 11.87 10.96
CA VAL A 86 -6.57 10.85 11.67
C VAL A 86 -7.05 10.81 13.12
N TRP A 87 -7.27 9.61 13.64
CA TRP A 87 -7.60 9.34 15.03
C TRP A 87 -6.49 8.47 15.61
N LYS A 88 -5.83 8.97 16.66
CA LYS A 88 -4.77 8.22 17.34
C LYS A 88 -5.38 7.27 18.36
N ILE A 89 -5.16 5.97 18.18
CA ILE A 89 -5.58 4.95 19.13
C ILE A 89 -4.38 4.62 20.04
N GLU A 90 -4.49 4.94 21.32
CA GLU A 90 -3.45 4.70 22.34
C GLU A 90 -3.88 3.66 23.37
N ASP A 91 -5.16 3.28 23.43
CA ASP A 91 -5.68 2.29 24.35
C ASP A 91 -5.22 0.88 23.94
N GLY A 92 -4.31 0.30 24.73
CA GLY A 92 -3.76 -1.04 24.48
C GLY A 92 -4.81 -2.14 24.36
N ARG A 93 -5.98 -1.98 25.02
CA ARG A 93 -7.09 -2.95 24.90
C ARG A 93 -7.75 -2.87 23.51
N VAL A 94 -7.87 -1.66 22.96
CA VAL A 94 -8.41 -1.46 21.61
C VAL A 94 -7.42 -1.97 20.57
N ILE A 95 -6.12 -1.67 20.75
CA ILE A 95 -5.05 -2.18 19.89
C ILE A 95 -5.07 -3.71 19.90
N LYS A 96 -5.13 -4.34 21.09
CA LYS A 96 -5.20 -5.80 21.21
C LYS A 96 -6.43 -6.37 20.48
N LYS A 97 -7.61 -5.75 20.61
CA LYS A 97 -8.81 -6.19 19.88
C LYS A 97 -8.64 -6.12 18.36
N LEU A 98 -7.99 -5.08 17.85
CA LEU A 98 -7.64 -4.97 16.43
C LEU A 98 -6.71 -6.10 16.00
N VAL A 99 -5.61 -6.29 16.71
CA VAL A 99 -4.65 -7.37 16.41
C VAL A 99 -5.34 -8.74 16.43
N ASP A 100 -6.16 -9.02 17.44
CA ASP A 100 -6.89 -10.29 17.55
C ASP A 100 -7.92 -10.44 16.41
N ALA A 101 -8.56 -9.37 15.96
CA ALA A 101 -9.47 -9.40 14.82
C ALA A 101 -8.73 -9.68 13.50
N PHE A 102 -7.53 -9.09 13.30
CA PHE A 102 -6.70 -9.34 12.13
C PHE A 102 -6.17 -10.77 12.06
N LYS A 103 -5.92 -11.46 13.18
CA LYS A 103 -5.54 -12.88 13.20
C LYS A 103 -6.59 -13.81 12.58
N ASN A 104 -7.84 -13.35 12.51
CA ASN A 104 -8.94 -14.10 11.88
C ASN A 104 -9.15 -13.72 10.41
N ILE A 105 -8.31 -12.86 9.83
CA ILE A 105 -8.29 -12.57 8.40
C ILE A 105 -7.46 -13.65 7.70
N GLY A 106 -8.01 -14.25 6.66
CA GLY A 106 -7.36 -15.36 5.98
C GLY A 106 -6.10 -14.95 5.20
N SER A 107 -6.09 -13.80 4.61
CA SER A 107 -4.94 -13.25 3.88
C SER A 107 -5.05 -11.73 3.74
N VAL A 108 -3.90 -11.08 3.69
CA VAL A 108 -3.75 -9.67 3.38
C VAL A 108 -2.96 -9.54 2.08
N TYR A 109 -3.33 -8.61 1.23
CA TYR A 109 -2.74 -8.43 -0.09
C TYR A 109 -2.13 -7.05 -0.22
N VAL A 110 -1.00 -6.95 -0.90
CA VAL A 110 -0.41 -5.65 -1.25
C VAL A 110 -1.23 -5.04 -2.38
N ALA A 111 -1.85 -3.88 -2.15
CA ALA A 111 -2.55 -3.12 -3.17
C ALA A 111 -1.63 -2.08 -3.83
N ASP A 112 -0.69 -1.50 -3.07
CA ASP A 112 0.35 -0.62 -3.60
C ASP A 112 1.61 -0.68 -2.71
N GLY A 113 2.78 -0.59 -3.32
CA GLY A 113 4.06 -0.51 -2.61
C GLY A 113 4.85 -1.82 -2.56
N HIS A 114 4.70 -2.70 -3.56
CA HIS A 114 5.47 -3.95 -3.66
C HIS A 114 6.98 -3.73 -3.55
N HIS A 115 7.52 -2.72 -4.23
CA HIS A 115 8.94 -2.36 -4.16
C HIS A 115 9.36 -1.89 -2.75
N ARG A 116 8.48 -1.14 -2.05
CA ARG A 116 8.71 -0.68 -0.67
C ARG A 116 8.77 -1.85 0.30
N LEU A 117 7.84 -2.78 0.19
CA LEU A 117 7.78 -3.96 1.04
C LEU A 117 9.01 -4.86 0.82
N LYS A 118 9.33 -5.18 -0.44
CA LYS A 118 10.49 -6.00 -0.79
C LYS A 118 11.80 -5.37 -0.34
N SER A 119 11.99 -4.07 -0.57
CA SER A 119 13.20 -3.34 -0.16
C SER A 119 13.40 -3.33 1.36
N ALA A 120 12.30 -3.23 2.13
CA ALA A 120 12.33 -3.30 3.58
C ALA A 120 12.74 -4.68 4.08
N GLY A 121 12.16 -5.74 3.49
CA GLY A 121 12.51 -7.12 3.82
C GLY A 121 13.98 -7.43 3.55
N LEU A 122 14.50 -7.01 2.40
CA LEU A 122 15.91 -7.20 2.05
C LEU A 122 16.85 -6.47 3.02
N LEU A 123 16.55 -5.21 3.36
CA LEU A 123 17.37 -4.46 4.31
C LEU A 123 17.37 -5.10 5.69
N ALA A 124 16.20 -5.52 6.18
CA ALA A 124 16.12 -6.20 7.47
C ALA A 124 16.92 -7.50 7.50
N GLU A 125 16.90 -8.27 6.42
CA GLU A 125 17.67 -9.50 6.32
C GLU A 125 19.18 -9.23 6.28
N GLU A 126 19.64 -8.27 5.47
CA GLU A 126 21.06 -7.87 5.43
C GLU A 126 21.55 -7.41 6.81
N GLN A 127 20.75 -6.65 7.55
CA GLN A 127 21.08 -6.20 8.90
C GLN A 127 21.19 -7.36 9.89
N ARG A 128 20.28 -8.34 9.83
CA ARG A 128 20.35 -9.54 10.67
C ARG A 128 21.61 -10.36 10.35
N VAL A 129 21.91 -10.58 9.07
CA VAL A 129 23.14 -11.30 8.67
C VAL A 129 24.40 -10.58 9.14
N ALA A 130 24.39 -9.25 9.13
CA ALA A 130 25.50 -8.43 9.64
C ALA A 130 25.55 -8.34 11.18
N GLY A 131 24.63 -8.96 11.91
CA GLY A 131 24.55 -8.87 13.36
C GLY A 131 24.13 -7.51 13.90
N LEU A 132 23.49 -6.69 13.05
CA LEU A 132 22.97 -5.37 13.41
C LEU A 132 21.51 -5.45 13.89
N ALA A 133 21.07 -4.43 14.61
CA ALA A 133 19.64 -4.28 14.92
C ALA A 133 18.85 -4.07 13.61
N ALA A 134 17.99 -5.02 13.28
CA ALA A 134 17.21 -4.96 12.05
C ALA A 134 15.99 -4.04 12.19
N TYR A 135 15.70 -3.31 11.14
CA TYR A 135 14.41 -2.62 11.00
C TYR A 135 13.34 -3.64 10.57
N ASP A 136 12.78 -4.35 11.53
CA ASP A 136 11.86 -5.47 11.33
C ASP A 136 10.41 -5.07 11.09
N LYS A 137 10.11 -3.79 11.04
CA LYS A 137 8.76 -3.25 10.82
C LYS A 137 8.70 -2.27 9.66
N ILE A 138 7.53 -2.21 9.03
CA ILE A 138 7.24 -1.30 7.93
C ILE A 138 5.93 -0.55 8.19
N SER A 139 5.89 0.72 7.78
CA SER A 139 4.67 1.52 7.82
C SER A 139 3.67 1.02 6.79
N THR A 140 2.44 0.74 7.23
CA THR A 140 1.37 0.19 6.39
C THR A 140 0.06 0.92 6.60
N LEU A 141 -0.75 0.97 5.55
CA LEU A 141 -2.14 1.41 5.60
C LEU A 141 -3.02 0.23 5.20
N TYR A 142 -3.73 -0.35 6.18
CA TYR A 142 -4.70 -1.41 5.94
C TYR A 142 -6.04 -0.82 5.53
N MET A 143 -6.59 -1.28 4.43
CA MET A 143 -7.86 -0.83 3.90
C MET A 143 -8.67 -2.04 3.43
N ALA A 144 -9.92 -2.15 3.90
CA ALA A 144 -10.80 -3.22 3.43
C ALA A 144 -11.04 -3.08 1.93
N SER A 145 -11.21 -4.19 1.23
CA SER A 145 -11.32 -4.20 -0.25
C SER A 145 -12.50 -3.38 -0.77
N ASP A 146 -13.60 -3.29 -0.02
CA ASP A 146 -14.74 -2.43 -0.33
C ASP A 146 -14.48 -0.92 -0.15
N GLN A 147 -13.38 -0.55 0.46
CA GLN A 147 -12.92 0.84 0.62
C GLN A 147 -11.92 1.25 -0.46
N LEU A 148 -11.39 0.30 -1.23
CA LEU A 148 -10.47 0.60 -2.33
C LEU A 148 -11.25 1.13 -3.53
N ARG A 149 -10.58 1.99 -4.27
CA ARG A 149 -11.05 2.45 -5.57
C ARG A 149 -9.98 2.11 -6.60
N MET A 150 -10.38 1.40 -7.62
CA MET A 150 -9.59 1.24 -8.83
C MET A 150 -9.93 2.39 -9.78
N GLU A 151 -8.91 3.03 -10.29
CA GLU A 151 -9.02 4.07 -11.31
C GLU A 151 -8.21 3.62 -12.53
N GLU A 152 -8.69 4.04 -13.69
CA GLU A 152 -7.96 3.86 -14.93
C GLU A 152 -6.64 4.62 -14.86
N TYR A 153 -5.57 3.99 -15.31
CA TYR A 153 -4.24 4.59 -15.36
C TYR A 153 -3.84 4.81 -16.82
N ASP A 154 -4.61 5.66 -17.49
CA ASP A 154 -4.38 5.96 -18.89
C ASP A 154 -3.15 6.85 -19.06
N ARG A 155 -2.39 6.56 -20.08
CA ARG A 155 -1.29 7.40 -20.50
C ARG A 155 -1.67 8.14 -21.77
N VAL A 156 -1.71 9.45 -21.69
CA VAL A 156 -1.91 10.29 -22.87
C VAL A 156 -0.55 10.61 -23.47
N ILE A 157 -0.34 10.18 -24.70
CA ILE A 157 0.86 10.50 -25.46
C ILE A 157 0.53 11.66 -26.37
N LYS A 158 1.26 12.77 -26.23
CA LYS A 158 1.23 13.89 -27.18
C LYS A 158 2.44 13.73 -28.12
N PRO A 159 2.23 13.27 -29.36
CA PRO A 159 3.34 13.10 -30.30
C PRO A 159 3.87 14.47 -30.74
N ALA A 160 5.18 14.53 -31.03
CA ALA A 160 5.83 15.73 -31.55
C ALA A 160 5.41 16.06 -33.01
N THR A 161 4.97 15.03 -33.75
CA THR A 161 4.51 15.11 -35.13
C THR A 161 3.15 14.44 -35.27
N ALA A 162 2.41 14.74 -36.32
CA ALA A 162 1.16 14.04 -36.61
C ALA A 162 1.43 12.54 -36.74
N ILE A 163 0.70 11.72 -35.98
CA ILE A 163 0.76 10.27 -36.08
C ILE A 163 -0.42 9.83 -36.93
N ASP A 164 -0.11 8.99 -37.91
CA ASP A 164 -1.13 8.20 -38.60
C ASP A 164 -1.62 7.13 -37.62
N LYS A 165 -2.93 7.22 -37.30
CA LYS A 165 -3.55 6.29 -36.32
C LYS A 165 -3.55 4.84 -36.82
N ASP A 166 -3.75 4.63 -38.11
CA ASP A 166 -3.81 3.30 -38.68
C ASP A 166 -2.44 2.65 -38.61
N HIS A 167 -1.39 3.37 -39.00
CA HIS A 167 -0.01 2.90 -38.86
C HIS A 167 0.41 2.64 -37.40
N LEU A 168 -0.06 3.47 -36.47
CA LEU A 168 0.19 3.22 -35.03
C LEU A 168 -0.52 1.95 -34.56
N MET A 169 -1.77 1.75 -34.95
CA MET A 169 -2.54 0.56 -34.58
C MET A 169 -1.93 -0.71 -35.17
N ASP A 170 -1.52 -0.68 -36.42
CA ASP A 170 -0.83 -1.80 -37.08
C ASP A 170 0.46 -2.14 -36.34
N SER A 171 1.27 -1.15 -35.99
CA SER A 171 2.53 -1.33 -35.25
C SER A 171 2.28 -1.87 -33.82
N VAL A 172 1.20 -1.45 -33.16
CA VAL A 172 0.80 -1.96 -31.84
C VAL A 172 0.35 -3.42 -31.96
N GLN A 173 -0.44 -3.78 -32.98
CA GLN A 173 -0.92 -5.14 -33.20
C GLN A 173 0.22 -6.11 -33.58
N GLU A 174 1.22 -5.63 -34.33
CA GLU A 174 2.39 -6.45 -34.70
C GLU A 174 3.32 -6.75 -33.50
N ASN A 175 3.44 -5.81 -32.55
CA ASN A 175 4.40 -5.90 -31.45
C ASN A 175 3.80 -6.20 -30.08
N LEU A 176 2.50 -6.00 -29.93
CA LEU A 176 1.75 -6.23 -28.70
C LEU A 176 0.45 -6.95 -29.07
N TYR A 177 0.06 -7.96 -28.30
CA TYR A 177 -1.28 -8.56 -28.43
C TYR A 177 -2.34 -7.54 -27.99
N ALA A 178 -2.79 -6.72 -28.93
CA ALA A 178 -3.86 -5.76 -28.71
C ALA A 178 -5.10 -6.17 -29.53
N GLU A 179 -6.21 -6.40 -28.85
CA GLU A 179 -7.52 -6.56 -29.48
C GLU A 179 -8.23 -5.19 -29.46
N SER A 180 -8.84 -4.84 -30.58
CA SER A 180 -9.75 -3.68 -30.63
C SER A 180 -11.03 -4.03 -29.84
N ILE A 181 -11.34 -3.19 -28.86
CA ILE A 181 -12.61 -3.23 -28.12
C ILE A 181 -13.70 -2.55 -28.92
#